data_b4f24b09223ddee4b119b7ea5e7fd1c9
#
_entry.id   b4f24b09223ddee4b119b7ea5e7fd1c9
#
_cell.length_a   1.000
_cell.length_b   1.000
_cell.length_c   1.000
_cell.angle_alpha   90.00
_cell.angle_beta   90.00
_cell.angle_gamma   90.00
#
_symmetry.space_group_name_H-M   'P 1'
#
loop_
_entity.id
_entity.type
_entity.pdbx_description
1 polymer ?
#
loop_
_entity_poly.entity_id
_entity_poly.type
_entity_poly.pdbx_seq_one_letter_code
_entity_poly.pdbx_strand_id
1 'polypeptide(L)'
;MSTRLPSILALPLLRARSSCFSTRTISWGVRVLCGVLAVAWLLHAPGLAAKQKAPTTKTVSGLVTDKAENGISGATVTLKDLQTGKSVAIYTGANGQYQFSDLDPHHDYQIQASFQGVASETRQVNSVDTRMKLVMNLTIPPPGS
;
A
#
# COMPACT_ATOMS: atom_id res chain seq x y z
N MET A 1 53.66 -14.60 -18.58
CA MET A 1 53.09 -14.81 -19.91
C MET A 1 51.77 -14.08 -19.92
N SER A 2 51.80 -12.86 -20.35
CA SER A 2 51.28 -12.30 -21.62
C SER A 2 49.75 -12.28 -21.62
N THR A 3 49.23 -11.13 -21.22
CA THR A 3 48.77 -10.03 -22.09
C THR A 3 47.53 -10.33 -22.91
N ARG A 4 46.46 -9.61 -22.75
CA ARG A 4 45.97 -8.64 -23.72
C ARG A 4 44.62 -8.08 -23.26
N LEU A 5 44.59 -6.78 -23.01
CA LEU A 5 43.40 -5.93 -23.18
C LEU A 5 43.16 -5.70 -24.68
N PRO A 6 41.99 -5.51 -25.14
CA PRO A 6 41.70 -4.55 -26.18
C PRO A 6 40.61 -3.55 -25.76
N SER A 7 40.96 -2.29 -25.79
CA SER A 7 40.59 -1.30 -26.83
C SER A 7 39.12 -0.85 -26.76
N ILE A 8 38.91 0.22 -26.06
CA ILE A 8 38.34 1.51 -26.43
C ILE A 8 37.69 1.51 -27.84
N LEU A 9 36.40 1.57 -27.92
CA LEU A 9 35.69 1.98 -29.15
C LEU A 9 34.84 3.21 -28.88
N ALA A 10 35.22 4.25 -29.59
CA ALA A 10 34.75 5.59 -29.69
C ALA A 10 33.24 5.78 -29.78
N LEU A 11 32.72 6.76 -29.05
CA LEU A 11 31.43 7.38 -29.30
C LEU A 11 31.49 8.22 -30.58
N PRO A 12 30.50 8.16 -31.47
CA PRO A 12 30.34 9.19 -32.48
C PRO A 12 29.57 10.38 -31.88
N LEU A 13 30.22 11.53 -31.95
CA LEU A 13 29.65 12.88 -31.75
C LEU A 13 28.45 13.09 -32.68
N LEU A 14 27.25 13.11 -32.10
CA LEU A 14 26.07 13.60 -32.83
C LEU A 14 26.14 15.13 -32.92
N ARG A 15 26.51 15.58 -34.09
CA ARG A 15 26.60 16.96 -34.53
C ARG A 15 25.20 17.60 -34.53
N ALA A 16 24.95 18.49 -33.57
CA ALA A 16 23.77 19.34 -33.53
C ALA A 16 23.76 20.26 -34.77
N ARG A 17 22.86 20.00 -35.70
CA ARG A 17 22.51 20.96 -36.78
C ARG A 17 21.64 22.05 -36.19
N SER A 18 22.23 23.21 -35.93
CA SER A 18 21.56 24.45 -35.70
C SER A 18 20.79 24.87 -36.97
N SER A 19 19.49 24.57 -36.99
CA SER A 19 18.56 25.14 -37.97
C SER A 19 18.31 26.58 -37.55
N CYS A 20 18.87 27.47 -38.33
CA CYS A 20 18.62 28.92 -38.31
C CYS A 20 17.13 29.12 -38.68
N PHE A 21 16.25 29.29 -37.69
CA PHE A 21 14.85 29.64 -37.91
C PHE A 21 14.76 31.15 -38.09
N SER A 22 14.58 31.56 -39.35
CA SER A 22 14.34 32.92 -39.76
C SER A 22 13.15 33.53 -39.03
N THR A 23 13.39 34.50 -38.17
CA THR A 23 12.38 35.32 -37.48
C THR A 23 11.66 36.19 -38.51
N ARG A 24 10.58 35.71 -39.12
CA ARG A 24 9.63 36.58 -39.77
C ARG A 24 8.80 37.30 -38.72
N THR A 25 8.82 38.61 -38.75
CA THR A 25 8.04 39.52 -37.94
C THR A 25 6.55 39.24 -38.06
N ILE A 26 6.02 38.46 -37.09
CA ILE A 26 4.56 38.26 -36.93
C ILE A 26 4.05 39.48 -36.19
N SER A 27 3.08 40.18 -36.82
CA SER A 27 2.51 41.42 -36.31
C SER A 27 2.01 41.28 -34.85
N TRP A 28 2.17 42.32 -34.09
CA TRP A 28 1.90 42.39 -32.64
C TRP A 28 0.45 41.96 -32.27
N GLY A 29 -0.50 42.13 -33.14
CA GLY A 29 -1.90 41.76 -32.95
C GLY A 29 -2.17 40.26 -32.79
N VAL A 30 -1.38 39.40 -33.46
CA VAL A 30 -1.56 37.92 -33.38
C VAL A 30 -0.99 37.34 -32.09
N ARG A 31 0.04 37.97 -31.51
CA ARG A 31 0.64 37.52 -30.26
C ARG A 31 -0.26 37.70 -29.02
N VAL A 32 -1.08 38.76 -29.03
CA VAL A 32 -2.02 39.02 -27.93
C VAL A 32 -3.18 38.04 -27.96
N LEU A 33 -3.67 37.69 -29.16
CA LEU A 33 -4.78 36.76 -29.30
C LEU A 33 -4.42 35.32 -28.90
N CYS A 34 -3.20 34.86 -29.23
CA CYS A 34 -2.70 33.54 -28.79
C CYS A 34 -2.49 33.44 -27.29
N GLY A 35 -2.07 34.53 -26.63
CA GLY A 35 -1.84 34.56 -25.18
C GLY A 35 -3.14 34.40 -24.38
N VAL A 36 -4.23 34.99 -24.84
CA VAL A 36 -5.54 34.93 -24.15
C VAL A 36 -6.17 33.53 -24.29
N LEU A 37 -6.00 32.88 -25.42
CA LEU A 37 -6.53 31.52 -25.65
C LEU A 37 -5.75 30.44 -24.86
N ALA A 38 -4.44 30.63 -24.63
CA ALA A 38 -3.63 29.70 -23.87
C ALA A 38 -3.96 29.71 -22.36
N VAL A 39 -4.33 30.89 -21.81
CA VAL A 39 -4.71 31.00 -20.39
C VAL A 39 -6.11 30.40 -20.12
N ALA A 40 -7.03 30.45 -21.09
CA ALA A 40 -8.35 29.88 -20.95
C ALA A 40 -8.34 28.33 -20.89
N TRP A 41 -7.33 27.67 -21.46
CA TRP A 41 -7.20 26.20 -21.44
C TRP A 41 -6.64 25.65 -20.12
N LEU A 42 -5.93 26.47 -19.36
CA LEU A 42 -5.36 26.04 -18.06
C LEU A 42 -6.40 25.98 -16.93
N LEU A 43 -7.59 26.54 -17.10
CA LEU A 43 -8.66 26.54 -16.10
C LEU A 43 -9.66 25.38 -16.25
N HIS A 44 -9.50 24.55 -17.28
CA HIS A 44 -10.33 23.36 -17.49
C HIS A 44 -9.51 22.08 -17.25
N ALA A 45 -8.92 21.93 -16.07
CA ALA A 45 -8.48 20.62 -15.62
C ALA A 45 -9.74 19.82 -15.24
N PRO A 46 -10.17 18.79 -16.03
CA PRO A 46 -11.18 17.87 -15.53
C PRO A 46 -10.59 17.19 -14.31
N GLY A 47 -11.13 17.49 -13.14
CA GLY A 47 -10.81 16.75 -11.93
C GLY A 47 -11.09 15.28 -12.21
N LEU A 48 -10.06 14.48 -12.40
CA LEU A 48 -10.12 13.03 -12.39
C LEU A 48 -10.53 12.63 -10.97
N ALA A 49 -11.83 12.71 -10.67
CA ALA A 49 -12.41 12.06 -9.53
C ALA A 49 -12.23 10.55 -9.78
N ALA A 50 -11.13 10.00 -9.32
CA ALA A 50 -10.91 8.57 -9.27
C ALA A 50 -12.05 7.99 -8.41
N LYS A 51 -13.04 7.38 -9.07
CA LYS A 51 -14.13 6.66 -8.41
C LYS A 51 -13.49 5.51 -7.66
N GLN A 52 -13.19 5.69 -6.38
CA GLN A 52 -12.70 4.62 -5.52
C GLN A 52 -13.77 3.52 -5.52
N LYS A 53 -13.43 2.40 -6.14
CA LYS A 53 -14.24 1.18 -6.08
C LYS A 53 -14.33 0.80 -4.59
N ALA A 54 -15.55 0.63 -4.10
CA ALA A 54 -15.79 0.18 -2.73
C ALA A 54 -14.98 -1.13 -2.49
N PRO A 55 -14.33 -1.29 -1.35
CA PRO A 55 -13.59 -2.51 -1.05
C PRO A 55 -14.55 -3.70 -1.05
N THR A 56 -14.23 -4.71 -1.83
CA THR A 56 -14.99 -5.98 -1.91
C THR A 56 -14.43 -7.02 -0.94
N THR A 57 -13.38 -6.70 -0.21
CA THR A 57 -12.70 -7.57 0.74
C THR A 57 -12.74 -6.98 2.14
N LYS A 58 -12.76 -7.86 3.15
CA LYS A 58 -12.74 -7.48 4.56
C LYS A 58 -11.29 -7.42 5.06
N THR A 59 -11.01 -6.45 5.93
CA THR A 59 -9.71 -6.29 6.59
C THR A 59 -9.90 -6.35 8.10
N VAL A 60 -9.08 -7.14 8.77
CA VAL A 60 -9.03 -7.21 10.24
C VAL A 60 -7.66 -6.74 10.69
N SER A 61 -7.63 -5.77 11.58
CA SER A 61 -6.40 -5.22 12.15
C SER A 61 -6.55 -5.06 13.66
N GLY A 62 -5.46 -4.86 14.37
CA GLY A 62 -5.51 -4.62 15.81
C GLY A 62 -4.14 -4.62 16.46
N LEU A 63 -4.17 -4.66 17.77
CA LEU A 63 -2.99 -4.73 18.62
C LEU A 63 -3.01 -6.02 19.44
N VAL A 64 -1.85 -6.62 19.60
CA VAL A 64 -1.62 -7.68 20.59
C VAL A 64 -0.92 -7.03 21.78
N THR A 65 -1.55 -7.09 22.94
CA THR A 65 -1.07 -6.46 24.16
C THR A 65 -0.93 -7.48 25.31
N ASP A 66 -0.16 -7.12 26.31
CA ASP A 66 -0.18 -7.78 27.63
C ASP A 66 -1.31 -7.21 28.52
N LYS A 67 -1.41 -7.69 29.76
CA LYS A 67 -2.37 -7.15 30.76
C LYS A 67 -2.10 -5.69 31.16
N ALA A 68 -0.88 -5.20 30.96
CA ALA A 68 -0.49 -3.82 31.24
C ALA A 68 -0.65 -2.91 30.02
N GLU A 69 -1.34 -3.39 28.95
CA GLU A 69 -1.60 -2.69 27.68
C GLU A 69 -0.34 -2.40 26.85
N ASN A 70 0.80 -3.02 27.16
CA ASN A 70 1.98 -2.89 26.32
C ASN A 70 1.85 -3.77 25.07
N GLY A 71 2.20 -3.22 23.91
CA GLY A 71 2.21 -3.97 22.67
C GLY A 71 3.29 -5.05 22.62
N ILE A 72 2.91 -6.28 22.29
CA ILE A 72 3.82 -7.43 22.19
C ILE A 72 4.33 -7.55 20.76
N SER A 73 5.62 -7.30 20.56
CA SER A 73 6.29 -7.50 19.28
C SER A 73 6.63 -8.97 19.06
N GLY A 74 6.50 -9.45 17.81
CA GLY A 74 6.85 -10.83 17.46
C GLY A 74 5.89 -11.89 17.98
N ALA A 75 4.71 -11.51 18.47
CA ALA A 75 3.65 -12.47 18.76
C ALA A 75 3.09 -13.06 17.46
N THR A 76 2.76 -14.34 17.46
CA THR A 76 2.12 -14.99 16.33
C THR A 76 0.61 -14.79 16.39
N VAL A 77 0.03 -14.17 15.38
CA VAL A 77 -1.43 -14.05 15.23
C VAL A 77 -1.90 -15.03 14.17
N THR A 78 -2.79 -15.94 14.54
CA THR A 78 -3.37 -16.94 13.64
C THR A 78 -4.81 -16.59 13.33
N LEU A 79 -5.14 -16.52 12.06
CA LEU A 79 -6.48 -16.37 11.53
C LEU A 79 -6.92 -17.71 10.89
N LYS A 80 -8.00 -18.27 11.35
CA LYS A 80 -8.59 -19.51 10.81
C LYS A 80 -9.92 -19.19 10.14
N ASP A 81 -10.07 -19.56 8.89
CA ASP A 81 -11.32 -19.52 8.13
C ASP A 81 -12.15 -20.76 8.52
N LEU A 82 -13.37 -20.55 9.00
CA LEU A 82 -14.24 -21.62 9.45
C LEU A 82 -14.97 -22.35 8.32
N GLN A 83 -15.14 -21.71 7.16
CA GLN A 83 -15.76 -22.34 5.98
C GLN A 83 -14.78 -23.24 5.25
N THR A 84 -13.54 -22.78 5.07
CA THR A 84 -12.54 -23.52 4.30
C THR A 84 -11.59 -24.35 5.16
N GLY A 85 -11.54 -24.08 6.46
CA GLY A 85 -10.60 -24.69 7.41
C GLY A 85 -9.16 -24.21 7.25
N LYS A 86 -8.89 -23.27 6.35
CA LYS A 86 -7.54 -22.71 6.13
C LYS A 86 -7.13 -21.81 7.29
N SER A 87 -5.85 -21.86 7.62
CA SER A 87 -5.27 -20.97 8.64
C SER A 87 -4.09 -20.19 8.05
N VAL A 88 -4.01 -18.92 8.40
CA VAL A 88 -2.91 -18.03 8.06
C VAL A 88 -2.35 -17.46 9.36
N ALA A 89 -1.03 -17.44 9.49
CA ALA A 89 -0.35 -16.88 10.66
C ALA A 89 0.59 -15.76 10.22
N ILE A 90 0.62 -14.67 11.00
CA ILE A 90 1.53 -13.54 10.82
C ILE A 90 2.16 -13.17 12.17
N TYR A 91 3.29 -12.47 12.14
CA TYR A 91 3.93 -11.92 13.33
C TYR A 91 3.51 -10.47 13.54
N THR A 92 3.37 -10.05 14.78
CA THR A 92 3.12 -8.66 15.14
C THR A 92 4.35 -7.80 14.92
N GLY A 93 4.12 -6.56 14.50
CA GLY A 93 5.16 -5.53 14.35
C GLY A 93 5.69 -5.01 15.69
N ALA A 94 6.59 -4.01 15.63
CA ALA A 94 7.30 -3.47 16.80
C ALA A 94 6.38 -2.99 17.93
N ASN A 95 5.19 -2.50 17.62
CA ASN A 95 4.20 -2.01 18.59
C ASN A 95 3.08 -3.02 18.86
N GLY A 96 3.26 -4.30 18.52
CA GLY A 96 2.21 -5.31 18.65
C GLY A 96 1.12 -5.23 17.58
N GLN A 97 1.29 -4.44 16.53
CA GLN A 97 0.30 -4.27 15.46
C GLN A 97 0.25 -5.48 14.55
N TYR A 98 -0.96 -5.83 14.09
CA TYR A 98 -1.18 -6.85 13.08
C TYR A 98 -2.28 -6.43 12.11
N GLN A 99 -2.27 -7.00 10.90
CA GLN A 99 -3.29 -6.77 9.89
C GLN A 99 -3.42 -7.97 8.96
N PHE A 100 -4.65 -8.42 8.77
CA PHE A 100 -5.05 -9.35 7.71
C PHE A 100 -5.90 -8.60 6.70
N SER A 101 -5.57 -8.69 5.43
CA SER A 101 -6.31 -8.10 4.30
C SER A 101 -6.84 -9.19 3.38
N ASP A 102 -7.68 -8.78 2.44
CA ASP A 102 -8.22 -9.64 1.39
C ASP A 102 -9.03 -10.85 1.91
N LEU A 103 -9.70 -10.66 3.05
CA LEU A 103 -10.60 -11.66 3.61
C LEU A 103 -11.95 -11.63 2.89
N ASP A 104 -12.56 -12.81 2.68
CA ASP A 104 -13.90 -12.91 2.13
C ASP A 104 -14.94 -12.39 3.14
N PRO A 105 -15.76 -11.40 2.79
CA PRO A 105 -16.75 -10.84 3.73
C PRO A 105 -17.88 -11.84 4.09
N HIS A 106 -18.06 -12.92 3.33
CA HIS A 106 -19.08 -13.94 3.55
C HIS A 106 -18.62 -15.12 4.42
N HIS A 107 -17.33 -15.13 4.81
CA HIS A 107 -16.76 -16.15 5.67
C HIS A 107 -16.69 -15.71 7.13
N ASP A 108 -16.81 -16.69 8.03
CA ASP A 108 -16.54 -16.51 9.45
C ASP A 108 -15.10 -16.91 9.75
N TYR A 109 -14.45 -16.10 10.57
CA TYR A 109 -13.05 -16.31 10.94
C TYR A 109 -12.89 -16.39 12.45
N GLN A 110 -11.92 -17.18 12.89
CA GLN A 110 -11.39 -17.16 14.25
C GLN A 110 -9.99 -16.57 14.26
N ILE A 111 -9.74 -15.69 15.21
CA ILE A 111 -8.44 -15.07 15.39
C ILE A 111 -7.94 -15.29 16.82
N GLN A 112 -6.66 -15.63 16.94
CA GLN A 112 -5.99 -15.88 18.20
C GLN A 112 -4.54 -15.44 18.11
N ALA A 113 -4.02 -14.80 19.15
CA ALA A 113 -2.60 -14.49 19.26
C ALA A 113 -1.91 -15.48 20.21
N SER A 114 -0.64 -15.74 19.98
CA SER A 114 0.20 -16.52 20.88
C SER A 114 1.61 -15.93 20.97
N PHE A 115 2.18 -15.97 22.17
CA PHE A 115 3.53 -15.50 22.44
C PHE A 115 4.17 -16.36 23.54
N GLN A 116 5.37 -16.89 23.30
CA GLN A 116 6.10 -17.74 24.24
C GLN A 116 5.28 -18.91 24.81
N GLY A 117 4.43 -19.53 23.98
CA GLY A 117 3.60 -20.66 24.39
C GLY A 117 2.30 -20.29 25.13
N VAL A 118 2.06 -19.00 25.38
CA VAL A 118 0.81 -18.50 25.96
C VAL A 118 -0.08 -17.96 24.86
N ALA A 119 -1.37 -18.34 24.85
CA ALA A 119 -2.33 -17.90 23.87
C ALA A 119 -3.33 -16.90 24.45
N SER A 120 -3.79 -15.97 23.63
CA SER A 120 -4.91 -15.08 23.95
C SER A 120 -6.23 -15.83 23.89
N GLU A 121 -7.31 -15.17 24.33
CA GLU A 121 -8.66 -15.62 24.00
C GLU A 121 -8.87 -15.63 22.47
N THR A 122 -9.67 -16.62 22.03
CA THR A 122 -10.08 -16.66 20.63
C THR A 122 -11.23 -15.67 20.38
N ARG A 123 -11.06 -14.80 19.37
CA ARG A 123 -12.09 -13.88 18.92
C ARG A 123 -12.66 -14.34 17.60
N GLN A 124 -13.95 -14.05 17.35
CA GLN A 124 -14.62 -14.37 16.09
C GLN A 124 -14.91 -13.11 15.29
N VAL A 125 -14.72 -13.22 13.99
CA VAL A 125 -15.16 -12.27 12.97
C VAL A 125 -16.27 -12.92 12.20
N ASN A 126 -17.49 -12.43 12.35
CA ASN A 126 -18.66 -13.02 11.72
C ASN A 126 -18.93 -12.39 10.35
N SER A 127 -19.45 -13.20 9.42
CA SER A 127 -19.90 -12.75 8.10
C SER A 127 -21.07 -11.77 8.17
N VAL A 128 -21.88 -11.83 9.24
CA VAL A 128 -23.00 -10.91 9.50
C VAL A 128 -22.54 -9.47 9.74
N ASP A 129 -21.30 -9.26 10.18
CA ASP A 129 -20.72 -7.91 10.33
C ASP A 129 -20.40 -7.34 8.95
N THR A 130 -21.19 -6.36 8.52
CA THR A 130 -21.08 -5.72 7.20
C THR A 130 -19.91 -4.73 7.10
N ARG A 131 -19.20 -4.46 8.19
CA ARG A 131 -18.04 -3.59 8.17
C ARG A 131 -16.88 -4.23 7.41
N MET A 132 -16.33 -3.50 6.45
CA MET A 132 -15.17 -3.97 5.66
C MET A 132 -13.83 -3.79 6.39
N LYS A 133 -13.80 -2.98 7.43
CA LYS A 133 -12.63 -2.78 8.31
C LYS A 133 -13.03 -3.01 9.75
N LEU A 134 -12.42 -4.02 10.36
CA LEU A 134 -12.61 -4.34 11.77
C LEU A 134 -11.32 -4.11 12.54
N VAL A 135 -11.46 -3.60 13.76
CA VAL A 135 -10.34 -3.46 14.70
C VAL A 135 -10.59 -4.42 15.86
N MET A 136 -9.67 -5.35 16.09
CA MET A 136 -9.73 -6.34 17.15
C MET A 136 -8.42 -6.37 17.94
N ASN A 137 -8.48 -5.96 19.20
CA ASN A 137 -7.34 -6.07 20.08
C ASN A 137 -7.37 -7.43 20.80
N LEU A 138 -6.20 -8.04 20.92
CA LEU A 138 -6.00 -9.34 21.56
C LEU A 138 -5.08 -9.15 22.76
N THR A 139 -5.49 -9.65 23.92
CA THR A 139 -4.67 -9.58 25.13
C THR A 139 -4.15 -10.96 25.47
N ILE A 140 -2.83 -11.07 25.65
CA ILE A 140 -2.17 -12.32 26.09
C ILE A 140 -2.01 -12.25 27.61
N PRO A 141 -2.53 -13.23 28.35
CA PRO A 141 -2.33 -13.29 29.79
C PRO A 141 -0.85 -13.58 30.12
N PRO A 142 -0.36 -13.24 31.33
CA PRO A 142 0.99 -13.63 31.75
C PRO A 142 1.09 -15.16 31.85
N PRO A 143 2.28 -15.71 31.61
CA PRO A 143 2.51 -17.14 31.78
C PRO A 143 2.19 -17.59 33.21
N GLY A 144 1.35 -18.63 33.37
CA GLY A 144 1.02 -19.22 34.66
C GLY A 144 -0.18 -18.59 35.39
N SER A 145 -1.05 -17.83 34.71
CA SER A 145 -2.31 -17.31 35.30
C SER A 145 -3.49 -18.24 35.02
#